data_4ee20f56db42c449882ba83017856edd
#
_entry.id   4ee20f56db42c449882ba83017856edd
#
_cell.length_a   1.000
_cell.length_b   1.000
_cell.length_c   1.000
_cell.angle_alpha   90.00
_cell.angle_beta   90.00
_cell.angle_gamma   90.00
#
_symmetry.space_group_name_H-M   'P 1'
#
loop_
_entity.id
_entity.type
_entity.pdbx_description
1 polymer ?
#
loop_
_entity_poly.entity_id
_entity_poly.type
_entity_poly.pdbx_seq_one_letter_code
_entity_poly.pdbx_strand_id
1 'polypeptide(L)'
;MHVRSVAAALLLGLAWACSSGPSAPDDAAYTTELNAARITKDEAFRSASDSPVPEGKRDAVLPLPYFPVDPNYAVPAALKLSADRPVFEMPTSTGALRRMQLVGELQFTLQGQPRSLGAFVEEGTQQIDRLFVPFADLTTGKDTYSAGRYLDIQPTGTGYYTIDFNRAYNPYCAYNASYECPYPPPSNRLDVEITAGEKAPGA
;
A
#
# COMPACT_ATOMS: atom_id res chain seq x y z
N MET A 1 -0.89 25.71 -80.18
CA MET A 1 0.00 24.86 -79.38
C MET A 1 -0.42 24.97 -77.92
N HIS A 2 -1.09 23.99 -77.38
CA HIS A 2 -1.61 23.99 -76.01
C HIS A 2 -0.74 23.11 -75.17
N VAL A 3 -0.01 23.69 -74.20
CA VAL A 3 0.76 22.94 -73.20
C VAL A 3 -0.14 22.66 -71.99
N ARG A 4 -0.43 21.39 -71.75
CA ARG A 4 -1.17 20.91 -70.59
C ARG A 4 -0.17 20.63 -69.46
N SER A 5 -0.24 21.43 -68.40
CA SER A 5 0.49 21.17 -67.15
C SER A 5 -0.25 20.10 -66.34
N VAL A 6 0.43 19.00 -66.04
CA VAL A 6 -0.04 17.94 -65.13
C VAL A 6 0.50 18.28 -63.75
N ALA A 7 -0.40 18.59 -62.82
CA ALA A 7 -0.05 18.76 -61.40
C ALA A 7 -0.08 17.41 -60.73
N ALA A 8 1.06 16.93 -60.22
CA ALA A 8 1.17 15.74 -59.41
C ALA A 8 0.90 16.10 -57.93
N ALA A 9 -0.19 15.57 -57.39
CA ALA A 9 -0.51 15.69 -55.97
C ALA A 9 0.24 14.61 -55.17
N LEU A 10 1.21 15.04 -54.33
CA LEU A 10 1.83 14.19 -53.35
C LEU A 10 0.90 14.03 -52.14
N LEU A 11 0.36 12.83 -51.94
CA LEU A 11 -0.33 12.45 -50.73
C LEU A 11 0.72 12.07 -49.66
N LEU A 12 0.96 12.93 -48.68
CA LEU A 12 1.69 12.59 -47.47
C LEU A 12 0.77 11.74 -46.57
N GLY A 13 1.04 10.43 -46.49
CA GLY A 13 0.42 9.55 -45.49
C GLY A 13 1.01 9.83 -44.10
N LEU A 14 0.21 10.42 -43.21
CA LEU A 14 0.54 10.44 -41.77
C LEU A 14 0.39 9.03 -41.22
N ALA A 15 1.51 8.35 -40.98
CA ALA A 15 1.54 7.14 -40.18
C ALA A 15 1.35 7.56 -38.70
N TRP A 16 0.17 7.30 -38.14
CA TRP A 16 -0.03 7.31 -36.70
C TRP A 16 0.71 6.13 -36.11
N ALA A 17 1.89 6.38 -35.54
CA ALA A 17 2.55 5.45 -34.66
C ALA A 17 1.72 5.37 -33.38
N CYS A 18 0.94 4.32 -33.19
CA CYS A 18 0.37 3.96 -31.90
C CYS A 18 1.56 3.65 -30.98
N SER A 19 1.92 4.59 -30.12
CA SER A 19 2.79 4.32 -28.97
C SER A 19 2.01 3.41 -28.04
N SER A 20 2.27 2.11 -28.10
CA SER A 20 1.83 1.18 -27.07
C SER A 20 2.67 1.48 -25.80
N GLY A 21 2.12 2.31 -24.91
CA GLY A 21 2.60 2.40 -23.53
C GLY A 21 2.59 1.02 -22.86
N PRO A 22 3.28 0.84 -21.73
CA PRO A 22 3.20 -0.41 -20.98
C PRO A 22 1.72 -0.76 -20.75
N SER A 23 1.34 -1.98 -21.06
CA SER A 23 -0.01 -2.49 -20.82
C SER A 23 -0.36 -2.29 -19.34
N ALA A 24 -1.58 -1.81 -19.05
CA ALA A 24 -2.09 -1.84 -17.70
C ALA A 24 -1.96 -3.27 -17.15
N PRO A 25 -1.61 -3.45 -15.86
CA PRO A 25 -1.58 -4.79 -15.27
C PRO A 25 -2.90 -5.50 -15.58
N ASP A 26 -2.83 -6.77 -15.96
CA ASP A 26 -4.02 -7.61 -16.11
C ASP A 26 -4.67 -7.74 -14.72
N ASP A 27 -5.82 -7.14 -14.53
CA ASP A 27 -6.55 -7.13 -13.25
C ASP A 27 -6.83 -8.54 -12.74
N ALA A 28 -6.99 -9.52 -13.64
CA ALA A 28 -7.18 -10.92 -13.28
C ALA A 28 -5.88 -11.54 -12.74
N ALA A 29 -4.74 -11.27 -13.37
CA ALA A 29 -3.44 -11.74 -12.90
C ALA A 29 -3.07 -11.10 -11.55
N TYR A 30 -3.31 -9.81 -11.38
CA TYR A 30 -3.12 -9.09 -10.12
C TYR A 30 -3.99 -9.67 -9.00
N THR A 31 -5.27 -9.89 -9.26
CA THR A 31 -6.20 -10.49 -8.28
C THR A 31 -5.75 -11.90 -7.89
N THR A 32 -5.30 -12.70 -8.86
CA THR A 32 -4.80 -14.05 -8.63
C THR A 32 -3.55 -14.04 -7.76
N GLU A 33 -2.59 -13.16 -8.05
CA GLU A 33 -1.37 -12.99 -7.25
C GLU A 33 -1.69 -12.63 -5.79
N LEU A 34 -2.56 -11.63 -5.58
CA LEU A 34 -2.94 -11.21 -4.23
C LEU A 34 -3.64 -12.31 -3.44
N ASN A 35 -4.56 -13.04 -4.07
CA ASN A 35 -5.24 -14.15 -3.40
C ASN A 35 -4.27 -15.28 -3.05
N ALA A 36 -3.31 -15.58 -3.92
CA ALA A 36 -2.25 -16.55 -3.61
C ALA A 36 -1.38 -16.08 -2.41
N ALA A 37 -1.01 -14.80 -2.36
CA ALA A 37 -0.26 -14.24 -1.24
C ALA A 37 -1.05 -14.30 0.09
N ARG A 38 -2.37 -14.08 0.06
CA ARG A 38 -3.26 -14.20 1.24
C ARG A 38 -3.29 -15.64 1.75
N ILE A 39 -3.44 -16.62 0.86
CA ILE A 39 -3.40 -18.06 1.19
C ILE A 39 -2.05 -18.41 1.83
N THR A 40 -0.95 -17.99 1.22
CA THR A 40 0.41 -18.23 1.75
C THR A 40 0.58 -17.63 3.15
N LYS A 41 0.04 -16.44 3.41
CA LYS A 41 0.07 -15.82 4.74
C LYS A 41 -0.74 -16.63 5.75
N ASP A 42 -1.94 -17.09 5.39
CA ASP A 42 -2.77 -17.92 6.27
C ASP A 42 -2.08 -19.25 6.63
N GLU A 43 -1.44 -19.89 5.65
CA GLU A 43 -0.66 -21.12 5.85
C GLU A 43 0.55 -20.87 6.77
N ALA A 44 1.27 -19.77 6.56
CA ALA A 44 2.38 -19.38 7.42
C ALA A 44 1.89 -19.12 8.86
N PHE A 45 0.79 -18.41 9.05
CA PHE A 45 0.23 -18.15 10.37
C PHE A 45 -0.31 -19.41 11.04
N ARG A 46 -0.75 -20.40 10.25
CA ARG A 46 -1.22 -21.69 10.77
C ARG A 46 -0.09 -22.60 11.23
N SER A 47 1.04 -22.61 10.51
CA SER A 47 2.10 -23.61 10.68
C SER A 47 3.33 -23.11 11.45
N ALA A 48 3.63 -21.80 11.39
CA ALA A 48 4.85 -21.28 12.00
C ALA A 48 4.81 -21.37 13.54
N SER A 49 5.94 -21.72 14.14
CA SER A 49 6.09 -21.78 15.60
C SER A 49 6.10 -20.40 16.25
N ASP A 50 6.53 -19.38 15.50
CA ASP A 50 6.59 -17.96 15.87
C ASP A 50 5.41 -17.15 15.32
N SER A 51 4.31 -17.82 14.93
CA SER A 51 3.10 -17.19 14.44
C SER A 51 2.57 -16.12 15.41
N PRO A 52 2.19 -14.94 14.93
CA PRO A 52 1.55 -13.94 15.77
C PRO A 52 0.16 -14.38 16.26
N VAL A 53 -0.47 -15.36 15.59
CA VAL A 53 -1.74 -15.95 16.04
C VAL A 53 -1.44 -17.09 17.01
N PRO A 54 -1.81 -16.96 18.29
CA PRO A 54 -1.62 -18.03 19.27
C PRO A 54 -2.27 -19.35 18.83
N GLU A 55 -1.62 -20.46 19.06
CA GLU A 55 -2.04 -21.78 18.59
C GLU A 55 -3.53 -22.05 18.90
N GLY A 56 -3.96 -21.83 20.13
CA GLY A 56 -5.35 -22.04 20.54
C GLY A 56 -6.37 -21.07 19.94
N LYS A 57 -5.93 -20.06 19.15
CA LYS A 57 -6.82 -19.11 18.44
C LYS A 57 -6.81 -19.29 16.93
N ARG A 58 -5.93 -20.13 16.38
CA ARG A 58 -5.74 -20.25 14.93
C ARG A 58 -7.02 -20.62 14.20
N ASP A 59 -7.78 -21.57 14.68
CA ASP A 59 -9.02 -22.00 14.03
C ASP A 59 -10.15 -20.95 14.09
N ALA A 60 -10.11 -20.05 15.07
CA ALA A 60 -11.08 -18.97 15.18
C ALA A 60 -10.70 -17.73 14.36
N VAL A 61 -9.42 -17.55 14.03
CA VAL A 61 -8.90 -16.34 13.36
C VAL A 61 -8.59 -16.60 11.88
N LEU A 62 -8.24 -17.83 11.51
CA LEU A 62 -7.84 -18.18 10.15
C LEU A 62 -8.94 -18.95 9.41
N PRO A 63 -9.15 -18.65 8.12
CA PRO A 63 -8.41 -17.69 7.31
C PRO A 63 -8.67 -16.25 7.73
N LEU A 64 -7.69 -15.37 7.54
CA LEU A 64 -7.84 -13.94 7.84
C LEU A 64 -8.93 -13.33 6.94
N PRO A 65 -9.80 -12.46 7.49
CA PRO A 65 -10.81 -11.79 6.70
C PRO A 65 -10.20 -10.64 5.88
N TYR A 66 -10.58 -10.55 4.61
CA TYR A 66 -10.15 -9.51 3.68
C TYR A 66 -11.34 -8.84 3.01
N PHE A 67 -11.16 -7.61 2.57
CA PHE A 67 -12.00 -7.04 1.54
C PHE A 67 -11.74 -7.71 0.18
N PRO A 68 -12.70 -7.72 -0.75
CA PRO A 68 -12.44 -8.11 -2.14
C PRO A 68 -11.26 -7.31 -2.71
N VAL A 69 -10.50 -7.93 -3.61
CA VAL A 69 -9.43 -7.22 -4.32
C VAL A 69 -10.06 -6.20 -5.26
N ASP A 70 -9.63 -4.94 -5.14
CA ASP A 70 -10.02 -3.86 -6.03
C ASP A 70 -8.76 -3.12 -6.53
N PRO A 71 -8.42 -3.24 -7.84
CA PRO A 71 -7.26 -2.58 -8.43
C PRO A 71 -7.25 -1.05 -8.26
N ASN A 72 -8.42 -0.42 -8.07
CA ASN A 72 -8.50 1.03 -7.85
C ASN A 72 -7.86 1.49 -6.52
N TYR A 73 -7.59 0.56 -5.61
CA TYR A 73 -6.84 0.82 -4.38
C TYR A 73 -5.33 0.58 -4.51
N ALA A 74 -4.81 0.27 -5.70
CA ALA A 74 -3.39 0.26 -6.02
C ALA A 74 -3.05 1.53 -6.81
N VAL A 75 -2.58 2.57 -6.15
CA VAL A 75 -2.42 3.90 -6.73
C VAL A 75 -0.96 4.32 -6.82
N PRO A 76 -0.56 5.02 -7.92
CA PRO A 76 0.77 5.59 -8.01
C PRO A 76 0.96 6.71 -6.99
N ALA A 77 2.17 6.80 -6.43
CA ALA A 77 2.55 7.81 -5.46
C ALA A 77 3.95 8.36 -5.76
N ALA A 78 4.17 9.61 -5.39
CA ALA A 78 5.49 10.24 -5.40
C ALA A 78 5.96 10.46 -3.95
N LEU A 79 7.19 10.09 -3.65
CA LEU A 79 7.79 10.36 -2.34
C LEU A 79 8.42 11.75 -2.33
N LYS A 80 7.85 12.65 -1.54
CA LYS A 80 8.45 13.94 -1.19
C LYS A 80 9.34 13.74 0.03
N LEU A 81 10.64 13.70 -0.16
CA LEU A 81 11.60 13.50 0.93
C LEU A 81 11.50 14.61 1.98
N SER A 82 11.60 14.23 3.24
CA SER A 82 11.75 15.16 4.36
C SER A 82 13.22 15.65 4.43
N ALA A 83 13.42 16.96 4.39
CA ALA A 83 14.76 17.54 4.46
C ALA A 83 15.44 17.27 5.84
N ASP A 84 14.67 17.38 6.91
CA ASP A 84 15.18 17.29 8.28
C ASP A 84 15.07 15.86 8.85
N ARG A 85 14.34 14.98 8.20
CA ARG A 85 14.09 13.59 8.65
C ARG A 85 13.82 13.49 10.16
N PRO A 86 12.77 14.19 10.67
CA PRO A 86 12.52 14.25 12.10
C PRO A 86 12.19 12.89 12.69
N VAL A 87 12.55 12.70 13.96
CA VAL A 87 12.22 11.50 14.71
C VAL A 87 10.91 11.73 15.47
N PHE A 88 9.99 10.79 15.35
CA PHE A 88 8.72 10.76 16.05
C PHE A 88 8.74 9.67 17.12
N GLU A 89 8.28 10.00 18.31
CA GLU A 89 7.99 9.02 19.35
C GLU A 89 6.55 8.52 19.17
N MET A 90 6.40 7.40 18.44
CA MET A 90 5.09 6.81 18.19
C MET A 90 4.64 6.00 19.39
N PRO A 91 3.47 6.32 20.01
CA PRO A 91 2.88 5.46 21.03
C PRO A 91 2.63 4.06 20.47
N THR A 92 2.82 3.04 21.33
CA THR A 92 2.59 1.66 20.97
C THR A 92 1.44 1.04 21.76
N SER A 93 0.99 -0.14 21.35
CA SER A 93 -0.07 -0.92 22.00
C SER A 93 0.27 -1.33 23.45
N THR A 94 1.54 -1.31 23.84
CA THR A 94 1.99 -1.62 25.20
C THR A 94 2.16 -0.39 26.10
N GLY A 95 1.97 0.82 25.52
CA GLY A 95 2.24 2.09 26.20
C GLY A 95 3.69 2.57 26.10
N ALA A 96 4.57 1.78 25.49
CA ALA A 96 5.93 2.22 25.17
C ALA A 96 5.92 3.24 24.01
N LEU A 97 7.03 3.91 23.80
CA LEU A 97 7.25 4.81 22.68
C LEU A 97 8.28 4.19 21.72
N ARG A 98 7.93 4.09 20.43
CA ARG A 98 8.86 3.65 19.39
C ARG A 98 9.38 4.85 18.62
N ARG A 99 10.70 4.97 18.54
CA ARG A 99 11.35 6.07 17.82
C ARG A 99 11.43 5.74 16.33
N MET A 100 10.65 6.48 15.54
CA MET A 100 10.53 6.30 14.09
C MET A 100 10.97 7.58 13.39
N GLN A 101 11.83 7.46 12.38
CA GLN A 101 12.33 8.58 11.58
C GLN A 101 11.47 8.74 10.32
N LEU A 102 10.95 9.95 10.10
CA LEU A 102 10.21 10.27 8.88
C LEU A 102 11.19 10.35 7.69
N VAL A 103 10.98 9.52 6.69
CA VAL A 103 11.72 9.57 5.42
C VAL A 103 11.13 10.64 4.51
N GLY A 104 9.81 10.75 4.47
CA GLY A 104 9.10 11.70 3.65
C GLY A 104 7.60 11.41 3.61
N GLU A 105 6.91 12.08 2.70
CA GLU A 105 5.47 11.92 2.48
C GLU A 105 5.22 11.31 1.11
N LEU A 106 4.49 10.22 1.08
CA LEU A 106 3.94 9.63 -0.14
C LEU A 106 2.71 10.41 -0.56
N GLN A 107 2.79 11.15 -1.65
CA GLN A 107 1.70 11.93 -2.23
C GLN A 107 1.04 11.14 -3.36
N PHE A 108 -0.27 11.00 -3.30
CA PHE A 108 -1.05 10.19 -4.24
C PHE A 108 -2.45 10.78 -4.44
N THR A 109 -3.16 10.28 -5.45
CA THR A 109 -4.57 10.59 -5.67
C THR A 109 -5.39 9.33 -5.44
N LEU A 110 -6.39 9.41 -4.58
CA LEU A 110 -7.34 8.33 -4.33
C LEU A 110 -8.75 8.85 -4.45
N GLN A 111 -9.60 8.17 -5.24
CA GLN A 111 -10.98 8.56 -5.52
C GLN A 111 -11.09 10.03 -6.00
N GLY A 112 -10.13 10.44 -6.86
CA GLY A 112 -10.07 11.79 -7.42
C GLY A 112 -9.61 12.89 -6.45
N GLN A 113 -9.24 12.56 -5.21
CA GLN A 113 -8.78 13.52 -4.20
C GLN A 113 -7.30 13.33 -3.89
N PRO A 114 -6.52 14.43 -3.78
CA PRO A 114 -5.13 14.36 -3.35
C PRO A 114 -5.06 13.95 -1.87
N ARG A 115 -4.12 13.05 -1.56
CA ARG A 115 -3.86 12.49 -0.23
C ARG A 115 -2.37 12.40 0.01
N SER A 116 -1.98 12.30 1.27
CA SER A 116 -0.60 11.98 1.64
C SER A 116 -0.54 11.04 2.85
N LEU A 117 0.54 10.26 2.93
CA LEU A 117 0.88 9.43 4.08
C LEU A 117 2.37 9.58 4.38
N GLY A 118 2.73 9.83 5.62
CA GLY A 118 4.11 9.78 6.09
C GLY A 118 4.67 8.36 5.99
N ALA A 119 5.88 8.25 5.47
CA ALA A 119 6.63 7.01 5.35
C ALA A 119 7.82 7.05 6.31
N PHE A 120 8.00 6.00 7.09
CA PHE A 120 8.92 5.95 8.21
C PHE A 120 9.91 4.78 8.09
N VAL A 121 11.00 4.90 8.83
CA VAL A 121 11.92 3.80 9.17
C VAL A 121 12.20 3.86 10.67
N GLU A 122 12.74 2.80 11.25
CA GLU A 122 13.23 2.87 12.63
C GLU A 122 14.40 3.86 12.71
N GLU A 123 14.50 4.59 13.82
CA GLU A 123 15.60 5.53 14.05
C GLU A 123 16.95 4.80 13.95
N GLY A 124 17.92 5.44 13.29
CA GLY A 124 19.24 4.86 13.06
C GLY A 124 19.34 3.89 11.89
N THR A 125 18.25 3.65 11.15
CA THR A 125 18.29 2.85 9.92
C THR A 125 19.21 3.49 8.90
N GLN A 126 20.30 2.77 8.54
CA GLN A 126 21.31 3.24 7.58
C GLN A 126 20.89 2.94 6.14
N GLN A 127 20.34 1.76 5.90
CA GLN A 127 19.89 1.31 4.59
C GLN A 127 18.37 1.18 4.60
N ILE A 128 17.70 1.88 3.67
CA ILE A 128 16.25 1.90 3.59
C ILE A 128 15.83 0.82 2.59
N ASP A 129 15.56 -0.38 3.09
CA ASP A 129 15.06 -1.50 2.29
C ASP A 129 13.53 -1.53 2.26
N ARG A 130 12.89 -0.83 3.21
CA ARG A 130 11.44 -0.81 3.38
C ARG A 130 11.00 0.49 4.03
N LEU A 131 9.94 1.06 3.48
CA LEU A 131 9.22 2.18 4.09
C LEU A 131 8.03 1.62 4.88
N PHE A 132 7.98 1.90 6.17
CA PHE A 132 6.87 1.58 7.04
C PHE A 132 5.82 2.71 6.96
N VAL A 133 4.60 2.37 6.59
CA VAL A 133 3.49 3.33 6.41
C VAL A 133 2.28 2.87 7.23
N PRO A 134 2.27 3.20 8.55
CA PRO A 134 1.10 2.95 9.37
C PRO A 134 0.02 3.97 9.04
N PHE A 135 -1.24 3.54 8.92
CA PHE A 135 -2.36 4.45 8.62
C PHE A 135 -3.65 4.03 9.32
N ALA A 136 -4.51 4.99 9.49
CA ALA A 136 -5.90 4.81 9.89
C ALA A 136 -6.82 5.49 8.87
N ASP A 137 -8.04 5.01 8.74
CA ASP A 137 -9.04 5.52 7.80
C ASP A 137 -10.45 5.44 8.43
N LEU A 138 -11.50 5.78 7.68
CA LEU A 138 -12.86 5.78 8.22
C LEU A 138 -13.45 4.38 8.49
N THR A 139 -12.78 3.30 8.05
CA THR A 139 -13.14 1.92 8.40
C THR A 139 -12.53 1.47 9.74
N THR A 140 -11.54 2.22 10.26
CA THR A 140 -10.81 1.90 11.49
C THR A 140 -11.74 1.86 12.70
N GLY A 141 -11.77 0.72 13.39
CA GLY A 141 -12.65 0.46 14.53
C GLY A 141 -14.08 0.09 14.16
N LYS A 142 -14.40 -0.06 12.88
CA LYS A 142 -15.66 -0.59 12.36
C LYS A 142 -15.41 -1.93 11.65
N ASP A 143 -14.93 -1.86 10.40
CA ASP A 143 -14.63 -3.04 9.57
C ASP A 143 -13.18 -3.48 9.69
N THR A 144 -12.28 -2.57 10.07
CA THR A 144 -10.85 -2.83 10.23
C THR A 144 -10.39 -2.64 11.66
N TYR A 145 -9.20 -3.14 11.97
CA TYR A 145 -8.66 -3.13 13.32
C TYR A 145 -8.61 -1.71 13.92
N SER A 146 -9.01 -1.58 15.18
CA SER A 146 -9.21 -0.28 15.85
C SER A 146 -7.93 0.55 16.03
N ALA A 147 -6.76 -0.07 15.95
CA ALA A 147 -5.47 0.62 16.03
C ALA A 147 -4.86 0.95 14.65
N GLY A 148 -5.63 0.80 13.56
CA GLY A 148 -5.16 1.04 12.20
C GLY A 148 -4.50 -0.18 11.56
N ARG A 149 -3.97 0.03 10.36
CA ARG A 149 -3.31 -0.98 9.52
C ARG A 149 -1.97 -0.46 9.03
N TYR A 150 -1.17 -1.35 8.47
CA TYR A 150 0.17 -1.07 7.98
C TYR A 150 0.32 -1.38 6.51
N LEU A 151 1.20 -0.66 5.86
CA LEU A 151 1.76 -0.96 4.55
C LEU A 151 3.28 -0.97 4.66
N ASP A 152 3.90 -1.95 4.02
CA ASP A 152 5.33 -2.00 3.78
C ASP A 152 5.58 -1.71 2.31
N ILE A 153 6.28 -0.62 2.02
CA ILE A 153 6.52 -0.17 0.65
C ILE A 153 8.02 -0.24 0.37
N GLN A 154 8.38 -0.97 -0.69
CA GLN A 154 9.78 -1.08 -1.09
C GLN A 154 10.22 0.17 -1.86
N PRO A 155 11.42 0.72 -1.56
CA PRO A 155 11.98 1.81 -2.31
C PRO A 155 12.15 1.45 -3.79
N THR A 156 11.92 2.42 -4.65
CA THR A 156 12.20 2.31 -6.09
C THR A 156 13.33 3.26 -6.49
N GLY A 157 14.08 2.90 -7.53
CA GLY A 157 15.13 3.76 -8.06
C GLY A 157 14.62 5.00 -8.80
N THR A 158 13.31 5.10 -9.04
CA THR A 158 12.69 6.18 -9.83
C THR A 158 12.07 7.28 -8.97
N GLY A 159 11.89 7.07 -7.65
CA GLY A 159 11.14 7.95 -6.76
C GLY A 159 9.62 7.86 -6.93
N TYR A 160 9.14 7.02 -7.82
CA TYR A 160 7.73 6.69 -7.96
C TYR A 160 7.44 5.36 -7.29
N TYR A 161 6.33 5.30 -6.55
CA TYR A 161 5.93 4.18 -5.73
C TYR A 161 4.52 3.75 -6.10
N THR A 162 4.12 2.56 -5.66
CA THR A 162 2.71 2.16 -5.65
C THR A 162 2.28 1.99 -4.20
N ILE A 163 1.26 2.74 -3.79
CA ILE A 163 0.53 2.47 -2.56
C ILE A 163 -0.58 1.48 -2.91
N ASP A 164 -0.42 0.25 -2.46
CA ASP A 164 -1.39 -0.83 -2.70
C ASP A 164 -2.12 -1.17 -1.40
N PHE A 165 -3.28 -0.56 -1.20
CA PHE A 165 -4.10 -0.80 -0.01
C PHE A 165 -4.68 -2.21 0.03
N ASN A 166 -4.72 -2.96 -1.08
CA ASN A 166 -5.10 -4.37 -1.07
C ASN A 166 -4.10 -5.25 -0.29
N ARG A 167 -2.88 -4.74 -0.08
CA ARG A 167 -1.81 -5.34 0.71
C ARG A 167 -1.77 -4.81 2.16
N ALA A 168 -2.70 -3.92 2.55
CA ALA A 168 -2.77 -3.43 3.92
C ALA A 168 -3.05 -4.58 4.89
N TYR A 169 -2.29 -4.59 5.98
CA TYR A 169 -2.34 -5.68 6.96
C TYR A 169 -2.50 -5.18 8.39
N ASN A 170 -3.05 -6.03 9.25
CA ASN A 170 -3.17 -5.74 10.67
C ASN A 170 -1.81 -5.90 11.39
N PRO A 171 -1.48 -5.01 12.34
CA PRO A 171 -0.35 -5.22 13.21
C PRO A 171 -0.53 -6.50 14.05
N TYR A 172 0.57 -7.12 14.45
CA TYR A 172 0.52 -8.39 15.19
C TYR A 172 -0.22 -8.30 16.53
N CYS A 173 -0.27 -7.12 17.14
CA CYS A 173 -1.08 -6.89 18.35
C CYS A 173 -2.59 -7.06 18.12
N ALA A 174 -3.07 -7.06 16.89
CA ALA A 174 -4.45 -7.41 16.54
C ALA A 174 -4.76 -8.90 16.84
N TYR A 175 -3.75 -9.77 16.81
CA TYR A 175 -3.87 -11.21 17.04
C TYR A 175 -3.42 -11.61 18.44
N ASN A 176 -2.40 -10.91 18.97
CA ASN A 176 -1.80 -11.21 20.26
C ASN A 176 -1.30 -9.93 20.94
N ALA A 177 -1.91 -9.58 22.06
CA ALA A 177 -1.62 -8.34 22.81
C ALA A 177 -0.18 -8.28 23.40
N SER A 178 0.60 -9.37 23.34
CA SER A 178 2.01 -9.34 23.76
C SER A 178 2.93 -8.63 22.77
N TYR A 179 2.47 -8.38 21.53
CA TYR A 179 3.25 -7.63 20.54
C TYR A 179 3.14 -6.12 20.77
N GLU A 180 4.27 -5.46 20.63
CA GLU A 180 4.36 -4.01 20.65
C GLU A 180 4.21 -3.44 19.24
N CYS A 181 3.14 -2.69 18.99
CA CYS A 181 2.80 -2.17 17.67
C CYS A 181 2.62 -0.65 17.73
N PRO A 182 3.37 0.13 16.91
CA PRO A 182 3.23 1.57 16.89
C PRO A 182 1.90 2.00 16.27
N TYR A 183 1.24 2.96 16.88
CA TYR A 183 0.01 3.53 16.34
C TYR A 183 0.30 4.51 15.21
N PRO A 184 -0.55 4.55 14.16
CA PRO A 184 -0.47 5.56 13.13
C PRO A 184 -0.49 6.98 13.72
N PRO A 185 0.43 7.85 13.32
CA PRO A 185 0.38 9.24 13.76
C PRO A 185 -0.86 9.95 13.21
N PRO A 186 -1.33 11.04 13.84
CA PRO A 186 -2.51 11.78 13.36
C PRO A 186 -2.42 12.23 11.90
N SER A 187 -1.21 12.51 11.40
CA SER A 187 -0.95 12.87 9.99
C SER A 187 -1.21 11.73 9.01
N ASN A 188 -1.22 10.48 9.48
CA ASN A 188 -1.50 9.29 8.67
C ASN A 188 -2.94 8.80 8.85
N ARG A 189 -3.86 9.70 9.16
CA ARG A 189 -5.29 9.40 9.20
C ARG A 189 -5.96 9.92 7.93
N LEU A 190 -6.49 9.01 7.12
CA LEU A 190 -7.23 9.32 5.89
C LEU A 190 -8.72 9.54 6.21
N ASP A 191 -9.29 10.61 5.66
CA ASP A 191 -10.71 10.98 5.76
C ASP A 191 -11.57 10.31 4.67
N VAL A 192 -11.29 9.06 4.37
CA VAL A 192 -11.96 8.22 3.38
C VAL A 192 -11.99 6.79 3.87
N GLU A 193 -12.97 6.01 3.45
CA GLU A 193 -13.01 4.57 3.72
C GLU A 193 -12.09 3.82 2.75
N ILE A 194 -11.18 3.01 3.32
CA ILE A 194 -10.29 2.12 2.55
C ILE A 194 -10.83 0.69 2.67
N THR A 195 -11.75 0.35 1.76
CA THR A 195 -12.36 -0.98 1.69
C THR A 195 -11.50 -1.97 0.88
N ALA A 196 -10.21 -2.05 1.24
CA ALA A 196 -9.22 -2.93 0.65
C ALA A 196 -8.28 -3.47 1.75
N GLY A 197 -7.62 -4.60 1.51
CA GLY A 197 -6.71 -5.24 2.47
C GLY A 197 -7.42 -6.02 3.57
N GLU A 198 -6.75 -6.21 4.69
CA GLU A 198 -7.26 -6.96 5.83
C GLU A 198 -8.38 -6.23 6.58
N LYS A 199 -9.39 -6.99 6.98
CA LYS A 199 -10.40 -6.59 7.96
C LYS A 199 -9.93 -6.87 9.40
N ALA A 200 -10.72 -6.44 10.38
CA ALA A 200 -10.45 -6.81 11.77
C ALA A 200 -10.49 -8.33 11.96
N PRO A 201 -9.59 -8.92 12.76
CA PRO A 201 -9.67 -10.34 13.08
C PRO A 201 -11.00 -10.69 13.74
N GLY A 202 -11.68 -11.74 13.26
CA GLY A 202 -12.97 -12.17 13.78
C GLY A 202 -14.18 -11.31 13.35
N ALA A 203 -14.01 -10.47 12.30
CA ALA A 203 -15.08 -9.70 11.68
C ALA A 203 -15.92 -10.56 10.73
#